data_52093b6e7417daaa125828b9571202d3
#
_entry.id   52093b6e7417daaa125828b9571202d3
#
_cell.length_a   1.000
_cell.length_b   1.000
_cell.length_c   1.000
_cell.angle_alpha   90.00
_cell.angle_beta   90.00
_cell.angle_gamma   90.00
#
_symmetry.space_group_name_H-M   'P 1'
#
loop_
_entity.id
_entity.type
_entity.pdbx_description
1 polymer ?
#
loop_
_entity_poly.entity_id
_entity_poly.type
_entity_poly.pdbx_seq_one_letter_code
_entity_poly.pdbx_strand_id
1 'polypeptide(L)'
;MQPPPNGTGYYNNAAPHNNGYANDQYQPPPGPPPFDPKQQSPSYGAPPTFDQAFQVQKPKWNDLWAGILFLITCAGFVVVSAISIQGYAATRRQNSGDLNGQLNTFSLTTHTIWLFFWILLTAIAFSYAYLLVARKFTKQFIWITGILNIVWGLGTAIYMLYRRYYSGGIVFLVFTAFMALAFYTWISRIPFSVLMLQTAIDVSKSHGHVYTVSAIGGLLGAAFGAWYSVTLVAVYVKYQPSSNNAACAEGAGGCGQGKVIGLIVFITFAGYWISEWLKNTIHTTISGVYGSWYFNSRNFPTKVTRGALRRSLTYSFGSISLGSLVVALINCLRQLCSIGQQTSAQQGDICGSITWCVVGCLIGILDWAVQFINRYAFSHIALYGKAYIPAAKDTWRMIKDRGIDALINECLIGPVLSMGAMFVAYACALLAYLYMVFTSPAYNSTGGYTPVVVAFAFLIGLQICNIVTTPLSSGIDTIFVATAWDPEVMMRDHPDLYQRMIHVYPHVQQAIHA
;
A
#
# COMPACT_ATOMS: atom_id res chain seq x y z
N MET A 1 -14.84 27.23 62.71
CA MET A 1 -14.36 28.43 62.01
C MET A 1 -14.84 28.34 60.56
N GLN A 2 -15.52 29.36 60.11
CA GLN A 2 -16.26 29.47 58.84
C GLN A 2 -15.36 29.57 57.61
N PRO A 3 -15.83 29.18 56.42
CA PRO A 3 -15.14 29.41 55.16
C PRO A 3 -15.44 30.81 54.58
N PRO A 4 -14.54 31.41 53.76
CA PRO A 4 -14.78 32.71 53.15
C PRO A 4 -15.46 32.61 51.76
N PRO A 5 -15.99 33.73 51.25
CA PRO A 5 -17.05 33.78 50.26
C PRO A 5 -16.56 34.02 48.82
N ASN A 6 -17.51 33.80 47.88
CA ASN A 6 -17.45 34.04 46.43
C ASN A 6 -16.97 35.44 46.03
N GLY A 7 -16.09 35.49 45.04
CA GLY A 7 -15.70 36.69 44.31
C GLY A 7 -16.10 36.62 42.84
N THR A 8 -17.13 37.38 42.48
CA THR A 8 -17.54 37.71 41.11
C THR A 8 -16.54 38.70 40.48
N GLY A 9 -15.98 38.39 39.35
CA GLY A 9 -15.11 39.28 38.57
C GLY A 9 -15.67 39.52 37.17
N TYR A 10 -15.97 40.78 36.92
CA TYR A 10 -16.47 41.36 35.68
C TYR A 10 -15.53 41.20 34.49
N TYR A 11 -16.07 40.93 33.32
CA TYR A 11 -15.39 41.18 32.05
C TYR A 11 -16.12 42.26 31.25
N ASN A 12 -15.38 43.31 30.99
CA ASN A 12 -15.78 44.47 30.19
C ASN A 12 -15.74 44.15 28.69
N ASN A 13 -16.74 44.68 28.02
CA ASN A 13 -16.91 44.79 26.58
C ASN A 13 -15.81 45.62 25.91
N ALA A 14 -15.22 45.10 24.82
CA ALA A 14 -14.63 45.89 23.77
C ALA A 14 -15.24 45.47 22.43
N ALA A 15 -15.72 46.46 21.68
CA ALA A 15 -16.48 46.33 20.45
C ALA A 15 -15.64 45.82 19.27
N PRO A 16 -16.26 45.18 18.25
CA PRO A 16 -15.57 44.53 17.16
C PRO A 16 -15.28 45.45 15.99
N HIS A 17 -14.08 45.34 15.46
CA HIS A 17 -13.75 45.83 14.11
C HIS A 17 -14.29 44.86 13.07
N ASN A 18 -15.12 45.43 12.18
CA ASN A 18 -15.81 44.78 11.08
C ASN A 18 -14.83 44.61 9.90
N ASN A 19 -14.42 43.38 9.61
CA ASN A 19 -13.88 43.02 8.29
C ASN A 19 -14.60 41.77 7.80
N GLY A 20 -15.45 41.98 6.79
CA GLY A 20 -16.25 40.94 6.17
C GLY A 20 -15.43 39.92 5.39
N TYR A 21 -15.32 38.75 5.97
CA TYR A 21 -15.14 37.50 5.24
C TYR A 21 -16.24 36.55 5.69
N ALA A 22 -16.91 35.95 4.71
CA ALA A 22 -17.99 35.04 4.92
C ALA A 22 -17.60 33.92 5.90
N ASN A 23 -18.26 33.89 7.05
CA ASN A 23 -18.19 32.80 8.03
C ASN A 23 -18.89 31.58 7.43
N ASP A 24 -18.13 30.70 6.75
CA ASP A 24 -18.52 29.30 6.71
C ASP A 24 -18.37 28.77 8.14
N GLN A 25 -19.48 28.80 8.87
CA GLN A 25 -19.57 28.19 10.21
C GLN A 25 -19.16 26.71 10.08
N TYR A 26 -18.00 26.39 10.62
CA TYR A 26 -17.59 25.01 10.90
C TYR A 26 -18.65 24.41 11.83
N GLN A 27 -19.59 23.64 11.26
CA GLN A 27 -20.33 22.65 12.02
C GLN A 27 -19.38 21.45 12.17
N PRO A 28 -18.93 21.15 13.40
CA PRO A 28 -18.28 19.87 13.63
C PRO A 28 -19.21 18.78 13.08
N PRO A 29 -18.70 17.71 12.46
CA PRO A 29 -19.53 16.59 12.07
C PRO A 29 -20.37 16.21 13.29
N PRO A 30 -21.69 15.91 13.13
CA PRO A 30 -22.53 15.55 14.24
C PRO A 30 -21.80 14.46 15.03
N GLY A 31 -21.45 14.79 16.26
CA GLY A 31 -20.89 13.83 17.20
C GLY A 31 -21.81 12.62 17.26
N PRO A 32 -21.35 11.47 17.74
CA PRO A 32 -22.23 10.35 17.98
C PRO A 32 -23.43 10.86 18.75
N PRO A 33 -24.67 10.49 18.35
CA PRO A 33 -25.88 10.99 19.00
C PRO A 33 -25.73 10.81 20.51
N PRO A 34 -26.21 11.79 21.32
CA PRO A 34 -26.14 11.69 22.77
C PRO A 34 -26.67 10.33 23.19
N PHE A 35 -25.96 9.69 24.10
CA PHE A 35 -26.35 8.40 24.66
C PHE A 35 -27.74 8.56 25.27
N ASP A 36 -28.78 8.00 24.62
CA ASP A 36 -30.12 7.95 25.17
C ASP A 36 -30.16 6.79 26.18
N PRO A 37 -30.29 7.09 27.50
CA PRO A 37 -30.36 6.04 28.53
C PRO A 37 -31.56 5.12 28.40
N LYS A 38 -32.52 5.46 27.52
CA LYS A 38 -33.72 4.66 27.24
C LYS A 38 -33.59 3.71 26.07
N GLN A 39 -32.51 3.77 25.30
CA GLN A 39 -32.20 2.67 24.41
C GLN A 39 -31.73 1.48 25.24
N GLN A 40 -32.67 0.57 25.44
CA GLN A 40 -32.52 -0.67 26.17
C GLN A 40 -31.15 -1.32 25.82
N SER A 41 -30.36 -1.53 26.89
CA SER A 41 -29.21 -2.45 26.82
C SER A 41 -29.64 -3.70 26.07
N PRO A 42 -28.91 -4.10 24.99
CA PRO A 42 -29.25 -5.33 24.32
C PRO A 42 -29.23 -6.47 25.32
N SER A 43 -30.30 -7.23 25.36
CA SER A 43 -30.44 -8.45 26.14
C SER A 43 -29.13 -9.22 26.17
N TYR A 44 -28.70 -9.64 27.34
CA TYR A 44 -27.55 -10.51 27.59
C TYR A 44 -27.72 -11.82 26.78
N GLY A 45 -27.32 -11.83 25.50
CA GLY A 45 -27.55 -13.02 24.69
C GLY A 45 -26.67 -13.21 23.46
N ALA A 46 -26.42 -12.17 22.70
CA ALA A 46 -25.59 -12.28 21.51
C ALA A 46 -24.76 -11.00 21.26
N PRO A 47 -23.47 -11.11 20.94
CA PRO A 47 -22.67 -9.95 20.60
C PRO A 47 -23.25 -9.23 19.37
N PRO A 48 -23.17 -7.88 19.29
CA PRO A 48 -23.76 -7.10 18.21
C PRO A 48 -23.21 -7.51 16.84
N THR A 49 -23.98 -7.31 15.80
CA THR A 49 -23.49 -7.46 14.43
C THR A 49 -22.52 -6.31 14.11
N PHE A 50 -21.69 -6.49 13.07
CA PHE A 50 -20.76 -5.45 12.61
C PHE A 50 -21.44 -4.11 12.34
N ASP A 51 -22.62 -4.12 11.66
CA ASP A 51 -23.36 -2.92 11.32
C ASP A 51 -24.00 -2.23 12.54
N GLN A 52 -24.30 -2.99 13.61
CA GLN A 52 -24.79 -2.45 14.89
C GLN A 52 -23.65 -1.86 15.73
N ALA A 53 -22.45 -2.42 15.61
CA ALA A 53 -21.28 -1.95 16.35
C ALA A 53 -20.78 -0.60 15.84
N PHE A 54 -20.81 -0.38 14.55
CA PHE A 54 -20.60 0.93 13.95
C PHE A 54 -21.96 1.63 13.94
N GLN A 55 -22.23 2.55 14.81
CA GLN A 55 -23.44 3.40 14.84
C GLN A 55 -23.60 4.24 13.55
N VAL A 56 -23.29 3.65 12.40
CA VAL A 56 -23.41 4.30 11.12
C VAL A 56 -24.87 4.34 10.73
N GLN A 57 -25.42 5.55 10.74
CA GLN A 57 -26.69 5.83 10.11
C GLN A 57 -26.73 5.17 8.73
N LYS A 58 -27.83 4.51 8.38
CA LYS A 58 -28.10 3.73 7.17
C LYS A 58 -27.00 3.79 6.12
N PRO A 59 -26.27 2.69 5.83
CA PRO A 59 -25.15 2.69 4.91
C PRO A 59 -25.61 3.22 3.55
N LYS A 60 -24.89 4.22 3.01
CA LYS A 60 -25.17 4.83 1.71
C LYS A 60 -24.14 4.35 0.70
N TRP A 61 -24.59 4.14 -0.51
CA TRP A 61 -23.71 3.93 -1.66
C TRP A 61 -23.06 5.25 -2.04
N ASN A 62 -21.74 5.34 -1.86
CA ASN A 62 -20.97 6.53 -2.16
C ASN A 62 -20.20 6.36 -3.48
N ASP A 63 -20.04 7.45 -4.25
CA ASP A 63 -19.23 7.51 -5.47
C ASP A 63 -19.56 6.39 -6.50
N LEU A 64 -20.85 6.04 -6.64
CA LEU A 64 -21.31 4.90 -7.43
C LEU A 64 -20.83 4.97 -8.89
N TRP A 65 -20.75 6.17 -9.47
CA TRP A 65 -20.29 6.42 -10.83
C TRP A 65 -18.87 5.88 -11.06
N ALA A 66 -17.96 6.08 -10.07
CA ALA A 66 -16.60 5.59 -10.16
C ALA A 66 -16.53 4.06 -10.07
N GLY A 67 -17.42 3.44 -9.28
CA GLY A 67 -17.58 2.00 -9.23
C GLY A 67 -18.07 1.43 -10.57
N ILE A 68 -19.04 2.07 -11.22
CA ILE A 68 -19.53 1.65 -12.54
C ILE A 68 -18.40 1.78 -13.59
N LEU A 69 -17.70 2.90 -13.59
CA LEU A 69 -16.58 3.12 -14.51
C LEU A 69 -15.47 2.07 -14.32
N PHE A 70 -15.19 1.71 -13.06
CA PHE A 70 -14.23 0.65 -12.74
C PHE A 70 -14.67 -0.70 -13.31
N LEU A 71 -15.94 -1.08 -13.16
CA LEU A 71 -16.48 -2.33 -13.71
C LEU A 71 -16.43 -2.36 -15.24
N ILE A 72 -16.72 -1.22 -15.90
CA ILE A 72 -16.58 -1.10 -17.36
C ILE A 72 -15.11 -1.30 -17.78
N THR A 73 -14.17 -0.70 -17.05
CA THR A 73 -12.73 -0.88 -17.32
C THR A 73 -12.29 -2.33 -17.12
N CYS A 74 -12.77 -2.99 -16.07
CA CYS A 74 -12.51 -4.42 -15.86
C CYS A 74 -13.08 -5.27 -17.01
N ALA A 75 -14.31 -5.01 -17.42
CA ALA A 75 -14.92 -5.72 -18.55
C ALA A 75 -14.12 -5.50 -19.85
N GLY A 76 -13.71 -4.26 -20.12
CA GLY A 76 -12.86 -3.93 -21.26
C GLY A 76 -11.52 -4.68 -21.21
N PHE A 77 -10.86 -4.74 -20.05
CA PHE A 77 -9.64 -5.51 -19.85
C PHE A 77 -9.85 -7.00 -20.16
N VAL A 78 -10.95 -7.61 -19.66
CA VAL A 78 -11.29 -9.02 -19.92
C VAL A 78 -11.47 -9.26 -21.42
N VAL A 79 -12.21 -8.40 -22.11
CA VAL A 79 -12.45 -8.52 -23.55
C VAL A 79 -11.16 -8.42 -24.35
N VAL A 80 -10.34 -7.38 -24.08
CA VAL A 80 -9.04 -7.20 -24.77
C VAL A 80 -8.13 -8.40 -24.49
N SER A 81 -8.08 -8.85 -23.24
CA SER A 81 -7.29 -10.02 -22.84
C SER A 81 -7.74 -11.29 -23.59
N ALA A 82 -9.02 -11.59 -23.59
CA ALA A 82 -9.56 -12.79 -24.25
C ALA A 82 -9.25 -12.80 -25.75
N ILE A 83 -9.52 -11.68 -26.44
CA ILE A 83 -9.25 -11.54 -27.87
C ILE A 83 -7.75 -11.66 -28.18
N SER A 84 -6.90 -11.06 -27.34
CA SER A 84 -5.45 -11.04 -27.59
C SER A 84 -4.81 -12.41 -27.33
N ILE A 85 -5.19 -13.07 -26.22
CA ILE A 85 -4.66 -14.40 -25.87
C ILE A 85 -5.13 -15.48 -26.87
N GLN A 86 -6.38 -15.42 -27.35
CA GLN A 86 -6.85 -16.32 -28.40
C GLN A 86 -6.02 -16.15 -29.69
N GLY A 87 -5.76 -14.90 -30.11
CA GLY A 87 -4.90 -14.63 -31.26
C GLY A 87 -3.47 -15.12 -31.06
N TYR A 88 -2.88 -14.91 -29.89
CA TYR A 88 -1.55 -15.42 -29.54
C TYR A 88 -1.50 -16.96 -29.58
N ALA A 89 -2.50 -17.64 -29.03
CA ALA A 89 -2.57 -19.10 -29.04
C ALA A 89 -2.72 -19.66 -30.46
N ALA A 90 -3.47 -18.99 -31.33
CA ALA A 90 -3.61 -19.36 -32.74
C ALA A 90 -2.27 -19.22 -33.50
N THR A 91 -1.57 -18.12 -33.31
CA THR A 91 -0.24 -17.86 -33.91
C THR A 91 0.78 -18.90 -33.48
N ARG A 92 0.78 -19.29 -32.19
CA ARG A 92 1.68 -20.32 -31.66
C ARG A 92 1.38 -21.71 -32.23
N ARG A 93 0.12 -22.01 -32.55
CA ARG A 93 -0.29 -23.29 -33.14
C ARG A 93 0.09 -23.43 -34.60
N GLN A 94 0.18 -22.31 -35.33
CA GLN A 94 0.50 -22.25 -36.73
C GLN A 94 2.01 -22.21 -36.99
N ASN A 95 2.76 -21.57 -36.09
CA ASN A 95 4.24 -21.59 -36.09
C ASN A 95 4.71 -22.51 -34.97
N SER A 96 4.93 -23.78 -35.27
CA SER A 96 5.63 -24.73 -34.40
C SER A 96 7.12 -24.42 -34.24
N GLY A 97 7.54 -23.20 -34.56
CA GLY A 97 8.90 -22.69 -34.43
C GLY A 97 8.87 -21.33 -33.74
N ASP A 98 9.61 -21.26 -32.69
CA ASP A 98 10.23 -20.10 -32.04
C ASP A 98 9.57 -18.72 -32.18
N LEU A 99 9.17 -18.13 -31.04
CA LEU A 99 8.73 -16.74 -30.91
C LEU A 99 9.76 -15.67 -31.27
N ASN A 100 10.99 -16.07 -31.46
CA ASN A 100 12.12 -15.38 -32.09
C ASN A 100 13.07 -16.47 -32.56
N GLY A 101 13.41 -16.51 -33.80
CA GLY A 101 14.39 -17.46 -34.37
C GLY A 101 15.78 -17.38 -33.73
N GLN A 102 15.90 -16.94 -32.51
CA GLN A 102 17.05 -17.00 -31.63
C GLN A 102 16.59 -17.21 -30.17
N LEU A 103 16.64 -18.48 -29.75
CA LEU A 103 17.09 -18.88 -28.43
C LEU A 103 16.45 -18.22 -27.20
N ASN A 104 15.12 -18.28 -27.02
CA ASN A 104 14.58 -18.26 -25.69
C ASN A 104 14.69 -19.67 -25.09
N THR A 105 15.87 -20.02 -24.62
CA THR A 105 16.15 -21.25 -23.88
C THR A 105 15.55 -21.22 -22.44
N PHE A 106 14.93 -20.14 -22.04
CA PHE A 106 14.15 -20.09 -20.80
C PHE A 106 12.84 -20.87 -20.99
N SER A 107 12.95 -22.17 -20.87
CA SER A 107 11.77 -23.05 -20.78
C SER A 107 11.33 -23.14 -19.33
N LEU A 108 10.00 -23.19 -19.10
CA LEU A 108 9.41 -23.50 -17.81
C LEU A 108 9.69 -24.99 -17.51
N THR A 109 10.94 -25.29 -17.21
CA THR A 109 11.37 -26.64 -16.86
C THR A 109 10.96 -26.96 -15.43
N THR A 110 10.90 -28.25 -15.11
CA THR A 110 10.65 -28.72 -13.74
C THR A 110 11.59 -28.05 -12.72
N HIS A 111 12.84 -27.79 -13.08
CA HIS A 111 13.81 -27.07 -12.23
C HIS A 111 13.40 -25.62 -11.94
N THR A 112 12.87 -24.90 -12.92
CA THR A 112 12.40 -23.52 -12.74
C THR A 112 11.17 -23.48 -11.83
N ILE A 113 10.24 -24.41 -12.00
CA ILE A 113 9.04 -24.51 -11.15
C ILE A 113 9.44 -24.81 -9.70
N TRP A 114 10.36 -25.77 -9.48
CA TRP A 114 10.86 -26.08 -8.14
C TRP A 114 11.61 -24.92 -7.52
N LEU A 115 12.40 -24.16 -8.29
CA LEU A 115 13.08 -22.98 -7.81
C LEU A 115 12.09 -21.93 -7.28
N PHE A 116 11.09 -21.56 -8.09
CA PHE A 116 10.08 -20.57 -7.68
C PHE A 116 9.23 -21.07 -6.52
N PHE A 117 8.92 -22.36 -6.45
CA PHE A 117 8.25 -22.96 -5.30
C PHE A 117 9.08 -22.79 -4.02
N TRP A 118 10.37 -23.08 -4.05
CA TRP A 118 11.26 -22.89 -2.91
C TRP A 118 11.43 -21.43 -2.54
N ILE A 119 11.52 -20.53 -3.51
CA ILE A 119 11.57 -19.07 -3.27
C ILE A 119 10.29 -18.62 -2.55
N LEU A 120 9.13 -19.04 -3.02
CA LEU A 120 7.85 -18.69 -2.39
C LEU A 120 7.74 -19.23 -0.96
N LEU A 121 8.10 -20.49 -0.75
CA LEU A 121 8.13 -21.10 0.58
C LEU A 121 9.06 -20.35 1.52
N THR A 122 10.26 -20.01 1.05
CA THR A 122 11.24 -19.23 1.82
C THR A 122 10.73 -17.83 2.13
N ALA A 123 10.12 -17.15 1.16
CA ALA A 123 9.53 -15.83 1.36
C ALA A 123 8.44 -15.86 2.45
N ILE A 124 7.56 -16.84 2.42
CA ILE A 124 6.51 -17.02 3.44
C ILE A 124 7.14 -17.33 4.81
N ALA A 125 8.09 -18.26 4.87
CA ALA A 125 8.73 -18.65 6.12
C ALA A 125 9.49 -17.48 6.77
N PHE A 126 10.29 -16.74 6.02
CA PHE A 126 11.01 -15.57 6.52
C PHE A 126 10.07 -14.41 6.88
N SER A 127 9.01 -14.15 6.11
CA SER A 127 8.03 -13.13 6.44
C SER A 127 7.28 -13.47 7.73
N TYR A 128 6.93 -14.74 7.94
CA TYR A 128 6.31 -15.19 9.16
C TYR A 128 7.27 -15.15 10.35
N ALA A 129 8.53 -15.59 10.17
CA ALA A 129 9.57 -15.47 11.17
C ALA A 129 9.81 -13.99 11.55
N TYR A 130 9.81 -13.09 10.55
CA TYR A 130 9.90 -11.65 10.75
C TYR A 130 8.78 -11.12 11.67
N LEU A 131 7.52 -11.52 11.43
CA LEU A 131 6.41 -11.18 12.32
C LEU A 131 6.56 -11.74 13.73
N LEU A 132 7.03 -12.99 13.87
CA LEU A 132 7.25 -13.61 15.19
C LEU A 132 8.33 -12.87 15.98
N VAL A 133 9.42 -12.49 15.32
CA VAL A 133 10.51 -11.71 15.94
C VAL A 133 10.04 -10.31 16.29
N ALA A 134 9.32 -9.64 15.39
CA ALA A 134 8.72 -8.34 15.64
C ALA A 134 7.80 -8.36 16.86
N ARG A 135 7.06 -9.44 17.05
CA ARG A 135 6.15 -9.63 18.19
C ARG A 135 6.86 -9.90 19.50
N LYS A 136 7.86 -10.77 19.51
CA LYS A 136 8.55 -11.20 20.73
C LYS A 136 9.56 -10.17 21.23
N PHE A 137 10.22 -9.48 20.30
CA PHE A 137 11.34 -8.58 20.57
C PHE A 137 11.17 -7.22 19.89
N THR A 138 9.99 -6.60 19.98
CA THR A 138 9.64 -5.41 19.21
C THR A 138 10.67 -4.29 19.27
N LYS A 139 11.22 -3.98 20.47
CA LYS A 139 12.25 -2.94 20.63
C LYS A 139 13.56 -3.33 19.95
N GLN A 140 14.06 -4.53 20.27
CA GLN A 140 15.29 -5.06 19.68
C GLN A 140 15.17 -5.22 18.18
N PHE A 141 13.97 -5.60 17.72
CA PHE A 141 13.64 -5.79 16.32
C PHE A 141 13.85 -4.51 15.51
N ILE A 142 13.36 -3.37 15.97
CA ILE A 142 13.55 -2.07 15.26
C ILE A 142 15.04 -1.71 15.21
N TRP A 143 15.77 -1.89 16.31
CA TRP A 143 17.19 -1.64 16.37
C TRP A 143 17.99 -2.56 15.44
N ILE A 144 17.73 -3.87 15.52
CA ILE A 144 18.43 -4.88 14.70
C ILE A 144 18.16 -4.62 13.22
N THR A 145 16.91 -4.35 12.85
CA THR A 145 16.55 -4.07 11.46
C THR A 145 17.26 -2.82 10.92
N GLY A 146 17.33 -1.73 11.69
CA GLY A 146 18.04 -0.52 11.31
C GLY A 146 19.54 -0.75 11.13
N ILE A 147 20.20 -1.35 12.13
CA ILE A 147 21.64 -1.64 12.08
C ILE A 147 21.97 -2.60 10.95
N LEU A 148 21.18 -3.66 10.75
CA LEU A 148 21.40 -4.65 9.71
C LEU A 148 21.35 -4.05 8.31
N ASN A 149 20.42 -3.11 8.06
CA ASN A 149 20.35 -2.41 6.77
C ASN A 149 21.59 -1.53 6.52
N ILE A 150 22.10 -0.84 7.55
CA ILE A 150 23.32 -0.04 7.44
C ILE A 150 24.53 -0.94 7.15
N VAL A 151 24.67 -2.05 7.89
CA VAL A 151 25.77 -3.03 7.69
C VAL A 151 25.70 -3.64 6.29
N TRP A 152 24.50 -4.01 5.83
CA TRP A 152 24.29 -4.56 4.50
C TRP A 152 24.62 -3.55 3.39
N GLY A 153 24.14 -2.31 3.54
CA GLY A 153 24.44 -1.23 2.59
C GLY A 153 25.94 -0.96 2.49
N LEU A 154 26.62 -0.90 3.63
CA LEU A 154 28.08 -0.71 3.70
C LEU A 154 28.82 -1.91 3.06
N GLY A 155 28.43 -3.13 3.39
CA GLY A 155 28.99 -4.34 2.80
C GLY A 155 28.83 -4.38 1.28
N THR A 156 27.66 -4.00 0.78
CA THR A 156 27.40 -3.91 -0.67
C THR A 156 28.26 -2.83 -1.31
N ALA A 157 28.38 -1.66 -0.72
CA ALA A 157 29.23 -0.57 -1.22
C ALA A 157 30.70 -1.01 -1.32
N ILE A 158 31.24 -1.60 -0.24
CA ILE A 158 32.63 -2.11 -0.19
C ILE A 158 32.85 -3.20 -1.27
N TYR A 159 31.89 -4.15 -1.39
CA TYR A 159 31.99 -5.20 -2.40
C TYR A 159 32.01 -4.63 -3.84
N MET A 160 31.15 -3.64 -4.14
CA MET A 160 31.14 -2.98 -5.45
C MET A 160 32.45 -2.26 -5.73
N LEU A 161 33.01 -1.55 -4.74
CA LEU A 161 34.31 -0.88 -4.86
C LEU A 161 35.45 -1.89 -5.10
N TYR A 162 35.44 -3.00 -4.38
CA TYR A 162 36.39 -4.10 -4.58
C TYR A 162 36.31 -4.69 -6.00
N ARG A 163 35.09 -4.83 -6.52
CA ARG A 163 34.84 -5.31 -7.90
C ARG A 163 35.07 -4.23 -8.97
N ARG A 164 35.59 -3.05 -8.57
CA ARG A 164 35.87 -1.88 -9.45
C ARG A 164 34.63 -1.24 -10.09
N TYR A 165 33.42 -1.50 -9.57
CA TYR A 165 32.20 -0.77 -9.94
C TYR A 165 32.10 0.53 -9.17
N TYR A 166 33.05 1.48 -9.43
CA TYR A 166 33.24 2.70 -8.62
C TYR A 166 31.97 3.55 -8.54
N SER A 167 31.29 3.80 -9.64
CA SER A 167 30.06 4.61 -9.67
C SER A 167 28.96 4.03 -8.78
N GLY A 168 28.69 2.73 -8.90
CA GLY A 168 27.72 2.03 -8.05
C GLY A 168 28.15 2.01 -6.59
N GLY A 169 29.41 1.70 -6.31
CA GLY A 169 29.94 1.65 -4.96
C GLY A 169 29.88 3.00 -4.23
N ILE A 170 30.21 4.11 -4.91
CA ILE A 170 30.11 5.46 -4.33
C ILE A 170 28.66 5.84 -4.05
N VAL A 171 27.73 5.56 -4.98
CA VAL A 171 26.30 5.82 -4.78
C VAL A 171 25.76 5.05 -3.58
N PHE A 172 26.07 3.76 -3.45
CA PHE A 172 25.67 2.95 -2.30
C PHE A 172 26.28 3.46 -0.98
N LEU A 173 27.53 3.92 -1.00
CA LEU A 173 28.20 4.49 0.17
C LEU A 173 27.46 5.76 0.64
N VAL A 174 27.16 6.67 -0.28
CA VAL A 174 26.43 7.92 0.01
C VAL A 174 25.03 7.61 0.57
N PHE A 175 24.30 6.68 -0.06
CA PHE A 175 22.99 6.24 0.45
C PHE A 175 23.09 5.62 1.84
N THR A 176 24.09 4.79 2.09
CA THR A 176 24.30 4.16 3.40
C THR A 176 24.64 5.19 4.47
N ALA A 177 25.47 6.18 4.17
CA ALA A 177 25.77 7.28 5.08
C ALA A 177 24.51 8.10 5.40
N PHE A 178 23.69 8.39 4.39
CA PHE A 178 22.40 9.07 4.58
C PHE A 178 21.43 8.24 5.43
N MET A 179 21.34 6.92 5.20
CA MET A 179 20.54 6.01 6.01
C MET A 179 21.01 5.93 7.46
N ALA A 180 22.33 5.94 7.69
CA ALA A 180 22.89 5.96 9.05
C ALA A 180 22.53 7.25 9.78
N LEU A 181 22.62 8.40 9.10
CA LEU A 181 22.22 9.70 9.64
C LEU A 181 20.71 9.74 9.94
N ALA A 182 19.88 9.27 9.02
CA ALA A 182 18.44 9.17 9.21
C ALA A 182 18.11 8.26 10.41
N PHE A 183 18.75 7.11 10.52
CA PHE A 183 18.55 6.19 11.65
C PHE A 183 18.93 6.85 12.99
N TYR A 184 20.01 7.61 13.03
CA TYR A 184 20.40 8.36 14.22
C TYR A 184 19.30 9.34 14.66
N THR A 185 18.70 10.08 13.73
CA THR A 185 17.58 11.00 14.04
C THR A 185 16.31 10.27 14.47
N TRP A 186 16.16 8.99 14.15
CA TRP A 186 14.99 8.18 14.48
C TRP A 186 15.04 7.54 15.87
N ILE A 187 16.21 7.51 16.52
CA ILE A 187 16.40 6.82 17.81
C ILE A 187 15.40 7.29 18.87
N SER A 188 15.13 8.59 18.96
CA SER A 188 14.17 9.18 19.90
C SER A 188 12.72 8.72 19.66
N ARG A 189 12.38 8.31 18.43
CA ARG A 189 11.03 7.92 17.99
C ARG A 189 10.76 6.41 18.13
N ILE A 190 11.80 5.64 18.43
CA ILE A 190 11.67 4.17 18.58
C ILE A 190 10.66 3.78 19.67
N PRO A 191 10.62 4.39 20.88
CA PRO A 191 9.69 3.97 21.94
C PRO A 191 8.22 4.08 21.52
N PHE A 192 7.84 5.15 20.84
CA PHE A 192 6.48 5.33 20.33
C PHE A 192 6.13 4.31 19.25
N SER A 193 7.05 4.06 18.33
CA SER A 193 6.89 3.05 17.28
C SER A 193 6.76 1.63 17.86
N VAL A 194 7.49 1.31 18.92
CA VAL A 194 7.36 0.04 19.66
C VAL A 194 5.96 -0.11 20.23
N LEU A 195 5.44 0.93 20.88
CA LEU A 195 4.10 0.89 21.48
C LEU A 195 3.03 0.66 20.41
N MET A 196 3.08 1.40 19.30
CA MET A 196 2.11 1.29 18.21
C MET A 196 2.17 -0.07 17.53
N LEU A 197 3.39 -0.59 17.29
CA LEU A 197 3.56 -1.91 16.70
C LEU A 197 3.06 -3.04 17.61
N GLN A 198 3.33 -2.96 18.92
CA GLN A 198 2.81 -3.92 19.90
C GLN A 198 1.28 -3.90 19.92
N THR A 199 0.67 -2.71 19.95
CA THR A 199 -0.78 -2.57 19.92
C THR A 199 -1.38 -3.19 18.66
N ALA A 200 -0.81 -2.91 17.48
CA ALA A 200 -1.29 -3.50 16.23
C ALA A 200 -1.14 -5.03 16.20
N ILE A 201 -0.04 -5.55 16.72
CA ILE A 201 0.18 -7.00 16.82
C ILE A 201 -0.81 -7.66 17.80
N ASP A 202 -1.11 -7.05 18.93
CA ASP A 202 -2.05 -7.60 19.91
C ASP A 202 -3.48 -7.64 19.36
N VAL A 203 -3.91 -6.58 18.67
CA VAL A 203 -5.20 -6.57 17.96
C VAL A 203 -5.25 -7.63 16.88
N SER A 204 -4.22 -7.72 16.04
CA SER A 204 -4.17 -8.72 14.96
C SER A 204 -4.11 -10.16 15.46
N LYS A 205 -3.52 -10.39 16.65
CA LYS A 205 -3.49 -11.70 17.30
C LYS A 205 -4.88 -12.15 17.74
N SER A 206 -5.64 -11.25 18.32
CA SER A 206 -7.03 -11.51 18.75
C SER A 206 -7.94 -11.75 17.55
N HIS A 207 -7.60 -11.18 16.40
CA HIS A 207 -8.40 -11.17 15.17
C HIS A 207 -7.59 -11.68 13.96
N GLY A 208 -7.02 -12.87 14.07
CA GLY A 208 -6.10 -13.46 13.06
C GLY A 208 -6.63 -13.52 11.62
N HIS A 209 -7.95 -13.42 11.43
CA HIS A 209 -8.57 -13.35 10.10
C HIS A 209 -8.10 -12.16 9.23
N VAL A 210 -7.50 -11.11 9.80
CA VAL A 210 -6.92 -10.00 9.01
C VAL A 210 -5.75 -10.47 8.15
N TYR A 211 -4.96 -11.42 8.64
CA TYR A 211 -3.88 -12.04 7.85
C TYR A 211 -4.44 -12.89 6.71
N THR A 212 -5.57 -13.58 6.93
CA THR A 212 -6.25 -14.35 5.87
C THR A 212 -6.74 -13.43 4.75
N VAL A 213 -7.32 -12.27 5.09
CA VAL A 213 -7.73 -11.25 4.10
C VAL A 213 -6.54 -10.77 3.29
N SER A 214 -5.43 -10.44 3.96
CA SER A 214 -4.22 -9.99 3.29
C SER A 214 -3.62 -11.08 2.39
N ALA A 215 -3.56 -12.32 2.86
CA ALA A 215 -3.05 -13.45 2.09
C ALA A 215 -3.89 -13.75 0.85
N ILE A 216 -5.23 -13.81 0.98
CA ILE A 216 -6.14 -14.00 -0.15
C ILE A 216 -6.02 -12.85 -1.14
N GLY A 217 -6.01 -11.61 -0.66
CA GLY A 217 -5.85 -10.43 -1.50
C GLY A 217 -4.50 -10.40 -2.22
N GLY A 218 -3.44 -10.81 -1.55
CA GLY A 218 -2.11 -10.95 -2.16
C GLY A 218 -2.07 -12.04 -3.24
N LEU A 219 -2.71 -13.18 -2.99
CA LEU A 219 -2.84 -14.25 -3.99
C LEU A 219 -3.62 -13.78 -5.23
N LEU A 220 -4.74 -13.07 -5.02
CA LEU A 220 -5.52 -12.48 -6.12
C LEU A 220 -4.70 -11.43 -6.89
N GLY A 221 -3.91 -10.62 -6.18
CA GLY A 221 -3.00 -9.65 -6.80
C GLY A 221 -1.93 -10.32 -7.64
N ALA A 222 -1.33 -11.40 -7.16
CA ALA A 222 -0.33 -12.18 -7.90
C ALA A 222 -0.94 -12.85 -9.14
N ALA A 223 -2.12 -13.45 -9.01
CA ALA A 223 -2.85 -14.05 -10.13
C ALA A 223 -3.23 -13.00 -11.19
N PHE A 224 -3.69 -11.82 -10.76
CA PHE A 224 -3.97 -10.70 -11.66
C PHE A 224 -2.69 -10.20 -12.34
N GLY A 225 -1.60 -10.06 -11.62
CA GLY A 225 -0.30 -9.64 -12.17
C GLY A 225 0.21 -10.61 -13.25
N ALA A 226 0.08 -11.92 -13.04
CA ALA A 226 0.40 -12.93 -14.03
C ALA A 226 -0.51 -12.81 -15.27
N TRP A 227 -1.81 -12.67 -15.07
CA TRP A 227 -2.78 -12.48 -16.15
C TRP A 227 -2.52 -11.20 -16.94
N TYR A 228 -2.24 -10.09 -16.27
CA TYR A 228 -1.84 -8.82 -16.88
C TYR A 228 -0.60 -8.99 -17.75
N SER A 229 0.45 -9.64 -17.24
CA SER A 229 1.70 -9.85 -17.97
C SER A 229 1.50 -10.66 -19.24
N VAL A 230 0.71 -11.74 -19.16
CA VAL A 230 0.36 -12.56 -20.33
C VAL A 230 -0.45 -11.74 -21.35
N THR A 231 -1.38 -10.93 -20.88
CA THR A 231 -2.21 -10.07 -21.75
C THR A 231 -1.35 -9.04 -22.48
N LEU A 232 -0.40 -8.41 -21.78
CA LEU A 232 0.50 -7.40 -22.35
C LEU A 232 1.34 -8.01 -23.49
N VAL A 233 1.94 -9.18 -23.26
CA VAL A 233 2.71 -9.91 -24.27
C VAL A 233 1.81 -10.31 -25.45
N ALA A 234 0.60 -10.82 -25.16
CA ALA A 234 -0.33 -11.26 -26.20
C ALA A 234 -0.80 -10.10 -27.11
N VAL A 235 -1.04 -8.92 -26.55
CA VAL A 235 -1.38 -7.72 -27.33
C VAL A 235 -0.22 -7.31 -28.22
N TYR A 236 0.98 -7.26 -27.67
CA TYR A 236 2.18 -6.89 -28.42
C TYR A 236 2.38 -7.85 -29.61
N VAL A 237 2.42 -9.16 -29.37
CA VAL A 237 2.64 -10.17 -30.40
C VAL A 237 1.55 -10.17 -31.47
N LYS A 238 0.28 -10.01 -31.08
CA LYS A 238 -0.86 -10.08 -32.01
C LYS A 238 -0.95 -8.87 -32.94
N TYR A 239 -0.69 -7.67 -32.43
CA TYR A 239 -1.03 -6.42 -33.14
C TYR A 239 0.19 -5.64 -33.65
N GLN A 240 1.42 -6.06 -33.29
CA GLN A 240 2.62 -5.37 -33.77
C GLN A 240 2.81 -5.60 -35.29
N PRO A 241 2.93 -4.52 -36.08
CA PRO A 241 3.23 -4.63 -37.49
C PRO A 241 4.62 -5.23 -37.70
N SER A 242 4.69 -6.43 -38.27
CA SER A 242 5.93 -7.10 -38.62
C SER A 242 5.69 -7.93 -39.87
N SER A 243 6.70 -8.01 -40.77
CA SER A 243 6.66 -8.88 -41.96
C SER A 243 6.47 -10.36 -41.62
N ASN A 244 6.81 -10.75 -40.40
CA ASN A 244 6.71 -12.12 -39.92
C ASN A 244 5.42 -12.39 -39.12
N ASN A 245 4.54 -11.39 -38.98
CA ASN A 245 3.29 -11.56 -38.25
C ASN A 245 2.16 -11.96 -39.20
N ALA A 246 1.83 -13.24 -39.22
CA ALA A 246 0.80 -13.81 -40.09
C ALA A 246 -0.58 -13.13 -39.91
N ALA A 247 -0.91 -12.65 -38.71
CA ALA A 247 -2.14 -11.91 -38.43
C ALA A 247 -2.19 -10.53 -39.11
N CYS A 248 -1.05 -10.00 -39.52
CA CYS A 248 -0.92 -8.73 -40.23
C CYS A 248 -0.77 -8.88 -41.76
N ALA A 249 -0.39 -10.06 -42.24
CA ALA A 249 -0.13 -10.34 -43.65
C ALA A 249 -1.40 -10.45 -44.51
N GLU A 250 -2.54 -10.74 -43.89
CA GLU A 250 -3.82 -11.00 -44.59
C GLU A 250 -4.67 -9.74 -44.84
N GLY A 251 -4.09 -8.59 -45.07
CA GLY A 251 -4.85 -7.40 -45.58
C GLY A 251 -6.05 -6.90 -44.78
N ALA A 252 -6.35 -7.50 -43.68
CA ALA A 252 -7.52 -7.23 -42.85
C ALA A 252 -7.26 -6.15 -41.82
N GLY A 253 -6.77 -4.97 -42.18
CA GLY A 253 -6.84 -3.74 -41.34
C GLY A 253 -6.58 -3.85 -39.82
N GLY A 254 -6.10 -4.99 -39.34
CA GLY A 254 -6.03 -5.37 -37.94
C GLY A 254 -4.76 -4.92 -37.22
N CYS A 255 -3.69 -4.67 -37.95
CA CYS A 255 -2.38 -4.31 -37.40
C CYS A 255 -2.08 -2.83 -37.67
N GLY A 256 -1.62 -2.14 -36.66
CA GLY A 256 -1.18 -0.75 -36.76
C GLY A 256 -0.47 -0.34 -35.49
N GLN A 257 0.60 0.40 -35.62
CA GLN A 257 1.38 0.87 -34.48
C GLN A 257 0.52 1.68 -33.50
N GLY A 258 -0.38 2.51 -34.00
CA GLY A 258 -1.33 3.27 -33.16
C GLY A 258 -2.29 2.38 -32.36
N LYS A 259 -2.74 1.27 -32.96
CA LYS A 259 -3.59 0.28 -32.27
C LYS A 259 -2.86 -0.43 -31.14
N VAL A 260 -1.61 -0.85 -31.39
CA VAL A 260 -0.76 -1.45 -30.35
C VAL A 260 -0.55 -0.49 -29.20
N ILE A 261 -0.16 0.76 -29.49
CA ILE A 261 0.06 1.78 -28.46
C ILE A 261 -1.22 2.04 -27.68
N GLY A 262 -2.36 2.23 -28.34
CA GLY A 262 -3.65 2.48 -27.68
C GLY A 262 -4.07 1.33 -26.75
N LEU A 263 -3.91 0.09 -27.20
CA LEU A 263 -4.22 -1.09 -26.39
C LEU A 263 -3.26 -1.26 -25.20
N ILE A 264 -1.96 -1.01 -25.40
CA ILE A 264 -0.97 -1.05 -24.31
C ILE A 264 -1.27 0.02 -23.26
N VAL A 265 -1.59 1.25 -23.68
CA VAL A 265 -1.96 2.33 -22.76
C VAL A 265 -3.22 1.95 -21.98
N PHE A 266 -4.26 1.43 -22.64
CA PHE A 266 -5.48 0.99 -21.97
C PHE A 266 -5.22 -0.14 -20.96
N ILE A 267 -4.47 -1.17 -21.36
CA ILE A 267 -4.15 -2.32 -20.48
C ILE A 267 -3.32 -1.86 -19.29
N THR A 268 -2.34 -0.97 -19.51
CA THR A 268 -1.49 -0.43 -18.44
C THR A 268 -2.31 0.38 -17.44
N PHE A 269 -3.19 1.24 -17.93
CA PHE A 269 -4.13 1.98 -17.09
C PHE A 269 -5.05 1.03 -16.28
N ALA A 270 -5.67 0.06 -16.95
CA ALA A 270 -6.52 -0.93 -16.29
C ALA A 270 -5.74 -1.74 -15.26
N GLY A 271 -4.50 -2.13 -15.59
CA GLY A 271 -3.60 -2.85 -14.70
C GLY A 271 -3.30 -2.08 -13.41
N TYR A 272 -2.95 -0.80 -13.51
CA TYR A 272 -2.73 0.04 -12.34
C TYR A 272 -4.01 0.21 -11.54
N TRP A 273 -5.15 0.50 -12.18
CA TRP A 273 -6.39 0.73 -11.46
C TRP A 273 -6.90 -0.49 -10.71
N ILE A 274 -6.89 -1.66 -11.35
CA ILE A 274 -7.32 -2.92 -10.72
C ILE A 274 -6.38 -3.30 -9.56
N SER A 275 -5.08 -3.14 -9.73
CA SER A 275 -4.09 -3.44 -8.68
C SER A 275 -4.25 -2.53 -7.47
N GLU A 276 -4.41 -1.21 -7.68
CA GLU A 276 -4.63 -0.25 -6.61
C GLU A 276 -5.98 -0.46 -5.92
N TRP A 277 -7.02 -0.76 -6.69
CA TRP A 277 -8.34 -1.08 -6.12
C TRP A 277 -8.28 -2.30 -5.20
N LEU A 278 -7.58 -3.36 -5.61
CA LEU A 278 -7.42 -4.57 -4.80
C LEU A 278 -6.68 -4.27 -3.49
N LYS A 279 -5.55 -3.57 -3.58
CA LYS A 279 -4.74 -3.14 -2.43
C LYS A 279 -5.57 -2.30 -1.44
N ASN A 280 -6.31 -1.31 -1.95
CA ASN A 280 -7.11 -0.41 -1.13
C ASN A 280 -8.35 -1.09 -0.54
N THR A 281 -8.92 -2.09 -1.22
CA THR A 281 -10.00 -2.94 -0.67
C THR A 281 -9.51 -3.76 0.51
N ILE A 282 -8.30 -4.33 0.43
CA ILE A 282 -7.67 -5.04 1.56
C ILE A 282 -7.46 -4.08 2.72
N HIS A 283 -6.86 -2.92 2.47
CA HIS A 283 -6.62 -1.89 3.48
C HIS A 283 -7.92 -1.46 4.18
N THR A 284 -8.96 -1.10 3.43
CA THR A 284 -10.26 -0.68 3.96
C THR A 284 -10.93 -1.80 4.77
N THR A 285 -10.81 -3.05 4.34
CA THR A 285 -11.35 -4.20 5.08
C THR A 285 -10.64 -4.38 6.42
N ILE A 286 -9.32 -4.31 6.44
CA ILE A 286 -8.52 -4.42 7.67
C ILE A 286 -8.81 -3.24 8.60
N SER A 287 -8.90 -2.02 8.05
CA SER A 287 -9.29 -0.82 8.80
C SER A 287 -10.66 -0.97 9.47
N GLY A 288 -11.62 -1.63 8.81
CA GLY A 288 -12.92 -1.94 9.42
C GLY A 288 -12.83 -2.87 10.64
N VAL A 289 -11.88 -3.82 10.64
CA VAL A 289 -11.65 -4.71 11.80
C VAL A 289 -11.01 -3.96 12.97
N TYR A 290 -9.96 -3.16 12.70
CA TYR A 290 -9.32 -2.35 13.74
C TYR A 290 -10.23 -1.25 14.28
N GLY A 291 -11.09 -0.68 13.43
CA GLY A 291 -12.12 0.25 13.86
C GLY A 291 -13.13 -0.42 14.80
N SER A 292 -13.55 -1.65 14.52
CA SER A 292 -14.42 -2.41 15.43
C SER A 292 -13.75 -2.66 16.78
N TRP A 293 -12.45 -2.94 16.79
CA TRP A 293 -11.69 -3.05 18.04
C TRP A 293 -11.65 -1.70 18.79
N TYR A 294 -11.40 -0.61 18.09
CA TYR A 294 -11.31 0.71 18.70
C TYR A 294 -12.62 1.16 19.37
N PHE A 295 -13.75 1.03 18.65
CA PHE A 295 -15.04 1.52 19.12
C PHE A 295 -15.80 0.54 20.03
N ASN A 296 -15.52 -0.77 19.95
CA ASN A 296 -16.30 -1.81 20.61
C ASN A 296 -15.42 -2.82 21.35
N SER A 297 -14.37 -2.37 22.04
CA SER A 297 -13.45 -3.26 22.74
C SER A 297 -14.12 -4.13 23.81
N ARG A 298 -15.17 -3.60 24.47
CA ARG A 298 -15.91 -4.30 25.54
C ARG A 298 -16.91 -5.33 25.03
N ASN A 299 -17.46 -5.11 23.84
CA ASN A 299 -18.48 -5.98 23.25
C ASN A 299 -18.22 -6.17 21.75
N PHE A 300 -17.15 -6.94 21.47
CA PHE A 300 -16.64 -7.10 20.10
C PHE A 300 -17.65 -7.85 19.22
N PRO A 301 -17.99 -7.32 18.03
CA PRO A 301 -19.00 -7.91 17.16
C PRO A 301 -18.59 -9.29 16.61
N THR A 302 -19.57 -10.14 16.32
CA THR A 302 -19.32 -11.41 15.60
C THR A 302 -19.08 -11.15 14.13
N LYS A 303 -18.23 -12.00 13.50
CA LYS A 303 -17.96 -12.01 12.04
C LYS A 303 -17.51 -10.66 11.48
N VAL A 304 -16.76 -9.89 12.26
CA VAL A 304 -16.28 -8.53 11.92
C VAL A 304 -15.59 -8.48 10.58
N THR A 305 -14.65 -9.38 10.31
CA THR A 305 -13.89 -9.40 9.05
C THR A 305 -14.80 -9.57 7.84
N ARG A 306 -15.82 -10.45 7.94
CA ARG A 306 -16.80 -10.65 6.86
C ARG A 306 -17.67 -9.39 6.68
N GLY A 307 -18.08 -8.75 7.77
CA GLY A 307 -18.85 -7.50 7.73
C GLY A 307 -18.04 -6.37 7.08
N ALA A 308 -16.78 -6.19 7.49
CA ALA A 308 -15.88 -5.21 6.92
C ALA A 308 -15.62 -5.45 5.43
N LEU A 309 -15.35 -6.69 5.01
CA LEU A 309 -15.16 -7.06 3.60
C LEU A 309 -16.43 -6.79 2.79
N ARG A 310 -17.60 -7.20 3.29
CA ARG A 310 -18.88 -6.92 2.63
C ARG A 310 -19.08 -5.42 2.43
N ARG A 311 -18.82 -4.61 3.44
CA ARG A 311 -18.95 -3.16 3.37
C ARG A 311 -17.99 -2.55 2.34
N SER A 312 -16.74 -2.99 2.31
CA SER A 312 -15.74 -2.55 1.33
C SER A 312 -16.15 -2.90 -0.10
N LEU A 313 -16.73 -4.09 -0.32
CA LEU A 313 -17.18 -4.56 -1.63
C LEU A 313 -18.58 -4.07 -2.05
N THR A 314 -19.33 -3.40 -1.16
CA THR A 314 -20.66 -2.86 -1.47
C THR A 314 -20.70 -1.35 -1.32
N TYR A 315 -20.99 -0.85 -0.13
CA TYR A 315 -21.24 0.57 0.12
C TYR A 315 -20.03 1.47 -0.16
N SER A 316 -18.83 1.00 0.15
CA SER A 316 -17.57 1.74 -0.06
C SER A 316 -16.90 1.44 -1.40
N PHE A 317 -17.49 0.55 -2.21
CA PHE A 317 -16.92 0.10 -3.48
C PHE A 317 -16.59 1.27 -4.42
N GLY A 318 -17.53 2.20 -4.61
CA GLY A 318 -17.34 3.37 -5.46
C GLY A 318 -16.25 4.30 -4.94
N SER A 319 -16.22 4.56 -3.62
CA SER A 319 -15.21 5.43 -3.00
C SER A 319 -13.80 4.83 -3.08
N ILE A 320 -13.67 3.51 -2.90
CA ILE A 320 -12.40 2.80 -3.10
C ILE A 320 -11.98 2.88 -4.57
N SER A 321 -12.93 2.70 -5.50
CA SER A 321 -12.66 2.80 -6.93
C SER A 321 -12.17 4.19 -7.31
N LEU A 322 -12.78 5.26 -6.79
CA LEU A 322 -12.39 6.64 -7.06
C LEU A 322 -10.98 6.96 -6.54
N GLY A 323 -10.68 6.63 -5.28
CA GLY A 323 -9.36 6.88 -4.73
C GLY A 323 -8.26 6.09 -5.44
N SER A 324 -8.56 4.86 -5.86
CA SER A 324 -7.65 4.03 -6.66
C SER A 324 -7.46 4.57 -8.08
N LEU A 325 -8.48 5.20 -8.68
CA LEU A 325 -8.39 5.85 -9.98
C LEU A 325 -7.36 6.99 -9.97
N VAL A 326 -7.38 7.82 -8.93
CA VAL A 326 -6.44 8.95 -8.80
C VAL A 326 -5.00 8.45 -8.83
N VAL A 327 -4.68 7.41 -8.06
CA VAL A 327 -3.33 6.81 -8.03
C VAL A 327 -2.98 6.16 -9.37
N ALA A 328 -3.93 5.45 -10.00
CA ALA A 328 -3.71 4.83 -11.30
C ALA A 328 -3.36 5.86 -12.39
N LEU A 329 -4.05 7.01 -12.41
CA LEU A 329 -3.74 8.10 -13.34
C LEU A 329 -2.35 8.68 -13.10
N ILE A 330 -1.93 8.88 -11.85
CA ILE A 330 -0.59 9.36 -11.50
C ILE A 330 0.47 8.35 -11.95
N ASN A 331 0.24 7.05 -11.74
CA ASN A 331 1.16 6.01 -12.19
C ASN A 331 1.29 5.97 -13.72
N CYS A 332 0.19 6.18 -14.46
CA CYS A 332 0.24 6.31 -15.91
C CYS A 332 1.06 7.53 -16.37
N LEU A 333 0.88 8.69 -15.72
CA LEU A 333 1.67 9.89 -16.01
C LEU A 333 3.17 9.65 -15.73
N ARG A 334 3.49 8.98 -14.64
CA ARG A 334 4.86 8.60 -14.28
C ARG A 334 5.49 7.67 -15.33
N GLN A 335 4.71 6.71 -15.83
CA GLN A 335 5.17 5.81 -16.90
C GLN A 335 5.41 6.58 -18.20
N LEU A 336 4.55 7.52 -18.57
CA LEU A 336 4.75 8.37 -19.73
C LEU A 336 6.02 9.24 -19.62
N CYS A 337 6.29 9.80 -18.45
CA CYS A 337 7.53 10.55 -18.20
C CYS A 337 8.77 9.65 -18.33
N SER A 338 8.72 8.43 -17.81
CA SER A 338 9.81 7.47 -17.93
C SER A 338 10.11 7.10 -19.40
N ILE A 339 9.04 6.89 -20.19
CA ILE A 339 9.17 6.63 -21.64
C ILE A 339 9.76 7.84 -22.35
N GLY A 340 9.26 9.06 -22.07
CA GLY A 340 9.77 10.30 -22.64
C GLY A 340 11.26 10.50 -22.34
N GLN A 341 11.67 10.29 -21.09
CA GLN A 341 13.07 10.37 -20.67
C GLN A 341 13.96 9.37 -21.42
N GLN A 342 13.53 8.11 -21.53
CA GLN A 342 14.29 7.07 -22.23
C GLN A 342 14.42 7.39 -23.72
N THR A 343 13.35 7.85 -24.36
CA THR A 343 13.35 8.21 -25.78
C THR A 343 14.28 9.40 -26.04
N SER A 344 14.22 10.46 -25.24
CA SER A 344 15.12 11.61 -25.37
C SER A 344 16.58 11.21 -25.13
N ALA A 345 16.84 10.35 -24.14
CA ALA A 345 18.19 9.85 -23.89
C ALA A 345 18.75 9.01 -25.06
N GLN A 346 17.90 8.18 -25.70
CA GLN A 346 18.29 7.38 -26.88
C GLN A 346 18.57 8.25 -28.11
N GLN A 347 17.88 9.38 -28.24
CA GLN A 347 18.08 10.35 -29.32
C GLN A 347 19.26 11.31 -29.08
N GLY A 348 19.91 11.22 -27.91
CA GLY A 348 21.00 12.12 -27.52
C GLY A 348 20.51 13.52 -27.12
N ASP A 349 19.20 13.73 -26.94
CA ASP A 349 18.62 14.99 -26.49
C ASP A 349 18.74 15.11 -24.96
N ILE A 350 19.85 15.74 -24.52
CA ILE A 350 20.15 15.93 -23.09
C ILE A 350 19.12 16.88 -22.46
N CYS A 351 18.71 17.95 -23.15
CA CYS A 351 17.73 18.89 -22.62
C CYS A 351 16.37 18.24 -22.42
N GLY A 352 15.89 17.49 -23.41
CA GLY A 352 14.64 16.71 -23.31
C GLY A 352 14.70 15.68 -22.17
N SER A 353 15.80 14.97 -22.02
CA SER A 353 15.99 13.99 -20.95
C SER A 353 15.94 14.64 -19.55
N ILE A 354 16.58 15.80 -19.36
CA ILE A 354 16.55 16.55 -18.10
C ILE A 354 15.12 17.08 -17.84
N THR A 355 14.45 17.61 -18.85
CA THR A 355 13.08 18.11 -18.72
C THR A 355 12.13 17.01 -18.23
N TRP A 356 12.17 15.82 -18.85
CA TRP A 356 11.38 14.67 -18.42
C TRP A 356 11.74 14.18 -17.01
N CYS A 357 13.02 14.27 -16.63
CA CYS A 357 13.47 13.96 -15.28
C CYS A 357 12.84 14.91 -14.24
N VAL A 358 12.84 16.20 -14.48
CA VAL A 358 12.24 17.21 -13.59
C VAL A 358 10.74 17.00 -13.47
N VAL A 359 10.03 16.81 -14.60
CA VAL A 359 8.59 16.52 -14.59
C VAL A 359 8.31 15.21 -13.83
N GLY A 360 9.11 14.18 -14.05
CA GLY A 360 9.01 12.91 -13.31
C GLY A 360 9.21 13.07 -11.81
N CYS A 361 10.12 13.93 -11.36
CA CYS A 361 10.31 14.27 -9.94
C CYS A 361 9.07 14.97 -9.35
N LEU A 362 8.48 15.94 -10.07
CA LEU A 362 7.26 16.62 -9.62
C LEU A 362 6.07 15.65 -9.50
N ILE A 363 5.90 14.77 -10.48
CA ILE A 363 4.89 13.72 -10.42
C ILE A 363 5.18 12.75 -9.27
N GLY A 364 6.44 12.45 -8.98
CA GLY A 364 6.83 11.62 -7.84
C GLY A 364 6.44 12.24 -6.49
N ILE A 365 6.58 13.55 -6.33
CA ILE A 365 6.13 14.27 -5.13
C ILE A 365 4.60 14.25 -5.03
N LEU A 366 3.90 14.46 -6.15
CA LEU A 366 2.43 14.38 -6.19
C LEU A 366 1.94 12.97 -5.83
N ASP A 367 2.58 11.94 -6.38
CA ASP A 367 2.28 10.53 -6.08
C ASP A 367 2.43 10.23 -4.58
N TRP A 368 3.55 10.66 -3.99
CA TRP A 368 3.78 10.52 -2.56
C TRP A 368 2.69 11.21 -1.73
N ALA A 369 2.34 12.46 -2.06
CA ALA A 369 1.32 13.21 -1.33
C ALA A 369 -0.07 12.57 -1.44
N VAL A 370 -0.46 12.13 -2.64
CA VAL A 370 -1.75 11.47 -2.86
C VAL A 370 -1.81 10.11 -2.15
N GLN A 371 -0.77 9.30 -2.23
CA GLN A 371 -0.72 8.02 -1.53
C GLN A 371 -0.76 8.20 0.00
N PHE A 372 -0.09 9.24 0.52
CA PHE A 372 -0.12 9.58 1.93
C PHE A 372 -1.56 9.94 2.39
N ILE A 373 -2.25 10.83 1.67
CA ILE A 373 -3.63 11.20 1.99
C ILE A 373 -4.57 9.99 1.84
N ASN A 374 -4.43 9.22 0.77
CA ASN A 374 -5.28 8.06 0.49
C ASN A 374 -5.24 7.02 1.61
N ARG A 375 -4.08 6.76 2.15
CA ARG A 375 -3.86 5.80 3.23
C ARG A 375 -4.78 6.07 4.43
N TYR A 376 -4.88 7.33 4.85
CA TYR A 376 -5.76 7.73 5.95
C TYR A 376 -7.21 7.95 5.49
N ALA A 377 -7.43 8.44 4.27
CA ALA A 377 -8.77 8.60 3.71
C ALA A 377 -9.52 7.26 3.60
N PHE A 378 -8.85 6.17 3.22
CA PHE A 378 -9.47 4.85 3.21
C PHE A 378 -9.79 4.34 4.62
N SER A 379 -8.99 4.70 5.63
CA SER A 379 -9.35 4.43 7.02
C SER A 379 -10.58 5.23 7.44
N HIS A 380 -10.73 6.51 7.05
CA HIS A 380 -11.96 7.29 7.25
C HIS A 380 -13.18 6.66 6.56
N ILE A 381 -13.02 6.17 5.33
CA ILE A 381 -14.09 5.47 4.60
C ILE A 381 -14.51 4.21 5.36
N ALA A 382 -13.54 3.45 5.87
CA ALA A 382 -13.80 2.23 6.63
C ALA A 382 -14.54 2.52 7.95
N LEU A 383 -14.10 3.55 8.70
CA LEU A 383 -14.63 3.90 10.03
C LEU A 383 -15.99 4.59 9.93
N TYR A 384 -16.11 5.59 9.06
CA TYR A 384 -17.25 6.52 9.05
C TYR A 384 -18.15 6.39 7.82
N GLY A 385 -17.85 5.52 6.87
CA GLY A 385 -18.67 5.29 5.67
C GLY A 385 -18.83 6.50 4.76
N LYS A 386 -17.85 7.43 4.76
CA LYS A 386 -17.87 8.67 3.98
C LYS A 386 -17.54 8.39 2.50
N ALA A 387 -17.96 9.29 1.61
CA ALA A 387 -17.49 9.34 0.22
C ALA A 387 -16.00 9.71 0.18
N TYR A 388 -15.31 9.38 -0.93
CA TYR A 388 -13.85 9.56 -1.03
C TYR A 388 -13.39 11.01 -0.86
N ILE A 389 -14.01 11.97 -1.56
CA ILE A 389 -13.58 13.38 -1.49
C ILE A 389 -13.78 13.97 -0.09
N PRO A 390 -14.94 13.81 0.59
CA PRO A 390 -15.07 14.19 1.99
C PRO A 390 -14.04 13.53 2.90
N ALA A 391 -13.80 12.22 2.76
CA ALA A 391 -12.82 11.50 3.55
C ALA A 391 -11.39 12.05 3.35
N ALA A 392 -11.00 12.39 2.12
CA ALA A 392 -9.71 13.01 1.82
C ALA A 392 -9.59 14.43 2.41
N LYS A 393 -10.67 15.23 2.37
CA LYS A 393 -10.72 16.55 3.01
C LYS A 393 -10.61 16.45 4.53
N ASP A 394 -11.30 15.50 5.13
CA ASP A 394 -11.22 15.28 6.58
C ASP A 394 -9.83 14.79 6.98
N THR A 395 -9.20 13.94 6.18
CA THR A 395 -7.79 13.55 6.37
C THR A 395 -6.87 14.76 6.33
N TRP A 396 -7.06 15.65 5.36
CA TRP A 396 -6.26 16.88 5.26
C TRP A 396 -6.46 17.78 6.48
N ARG A 397 -7.71 17.97 6.93
CA ARG A 397 -8.02 18.73 8.15
C ARG A 397 -7.41 18.08 9.40
N MET A 398 -7.50 16.77 9.52
CA MET A 398 -6.90 16.02 10.61
C MET A 398 -5.38 16.27 10.69
N ILE A 399 -4.70 16.27 9.57
CA ILE A 399 -3.26 16.52 9.51
C ILE A 399 -2.95 17.99 9.85
N LYS A 400 -3.67 18.94 9.23
CA LYS A 400 -3.39 20.37 9.35
C LYS A 400 -3.81 20.96 10.71
N ASP A 401 -5.02 20.62 11.16
CA ASP A 401 -5.68 21.35 12.23
C ASP A 401 -5.57 20.63 13.60
N ARG A 402 -5.33 19.31 13.60
CA ARG A 402 -5.28 18.51 14.83
C ARG A 402 -3.88 18.03 15.22
N GLY A 403 -2.83 18.48 14.54
CA GLY A 403 -1.44 18.16 14.89
C GLY A 403 -1.09 16.67 14.86
N ILE A 404 -1.91 15.85 14.21
CA ILE A 404 -1.69 14.41 14.05
C ILE A 404 -0.50 14.10 13.16
N ASP A 405 -0.09 15.07 12.33
CA ASP A 405 1.17 15.02 11.59
C ASP A 405 2.36 14.72 12.51
N ALA A 406 2.38 15.30 13.71
CA ALA A 406 3.41 15.02 14.70
C ALA A 406 3.39 13.55 15.14
N LEU A 407 2.22 12.98 15.46
CA LEU A 407 2.09 11.56 15.80
C LEU A 407 2.47 10.62 14.66
N ILE A 408 2.06 10.95 13.44
CA ILE A 408 2.41 10.17 12.25
C ILE A 408 3.91 10.22 11.99
N ASN A 409 4.52 11.40 12.12
CA ASN A 409 5.95 11.58 11.93
C ASN A 409 6.78 10.87 13.01
N GLU A 410 6.27 10.75 14.24
CA GLU A 410 6.93 10.00 15.30
C GLU A 410 6.83 8.47 15.10
N CYS A 411 5.98 7.99 14.20
CA CYS A 411 5.79 6.58 13.96
C CYS A 411 6.69 6.06 12.84
N LEU A 412 7.72 5.30 13.20
CA LEU A 412 8.69 4.70 12.26
C LEU A 412 8.25 3.37 11.66
N ILE A 413 7.02 2.94 11.88
CA ILE A 413 6.58 1.60 11.49
C ILE A 413 6.62 1.40 9.98
N GLY A 414 6.22 2.39 9.18
CA GLY A 414 6.35 2.32 7.73
C GLY A 414 7.78 1.99 7.28
N PRO A 415 8.77 2.81 7.63
CA PRO A 415 10.18 2.52 7.38
C PRO A 415 10.64 1.15 7.92
N VAL A 416 10.27 0.79 9.14
CA VAL A 416 10.68 -0.50 9.75
C VAL A 416 10.12 -1.69 8.97
N LEU A 417 8.83 -1.68 8.60
CA LEU A 417 8.23 -2.75 7.82
C LEU A 417 8.84 -2.85 6.41
N SER A 418 9.14 -1.71 5.80
CA SER A 418 9.82 -1.67 4.49
C SER A 418 11.23 -2.26 4.56
N MET A 419 12.00 -1.93 5.61
CA MET A 419 13.32 -2.50 5.82
C MET A 419 13.26 -4.02 6.01
N GLY A 420 12.25 -4.52 6.72
CA GLY A 420 12.03 -5.96 6.88
C GLY A 420 11.66 -6.65 5.56
N ALA A 421 10.85 -6.02 4.75
CA ALA A 421 10.50 -6.54 3.44
C ALA A 421 11.74 -6.60 2.51
N MET A 422 12.61 -5.61 2.58
CA MET A 422 13.90 -5.63 1.87
C MET A 422 14.80 -6.77 2.35
N PHE A 423 14.88 -7.01 3.66
CA PHE A 423 15.65 -8.12 4.21
C PHE A 423 15.16 -9.48 3.67
N VAL A 424 13.84 -9.72 3.69
CA VAL A 424 13.25 -10.96 3.13
C VAL A 424 13.53 -11.06 1.63
N ALA A 425 13.44 -9.94 0.90
CA ALA A 425 13.74 -9.89 -0.52
C ALA A 425 15.19 -10.30 -0.82
N TYR A 426 16.15 -9.77 -0.07
CA TYR A 426 17.55 -10.15 -0.20
C TYR A 426 17.80 -11.63 0.14
N ALA A 427 17.15 -12.16 1.17
CA ALA A 427 17.27 -13.57 1.51
C ALA A 427 16.76 -14.48 0.38
N CYS A 428 15.65 -14.14 -0.24
CA CYS A 428 15.10 -14.85 -1.40
C CYS A 428 16.02 -14.74 -2.63
N ALA A 429 16.57 -13.56 -2.88
CA ALA A 429 17.53 -13.33 -3.96
C ALA A 429 18.81 -14.16 -3.78
N LEU A 430 19.34 -14.19 -2.56
CA LEU A 430 20.51 -15.01 -2.22
C LEU A 430 20.23 -16.50 -2.39
N LEU A 431 19.07 -16.99 -1.94
CA LEU A 431 18.68 -18.38 -2.15
C LEU A 431 18.63 -18.73 -3.63
N ALA A 432 18.03 -17.86 -4.45
CA ALA A 432 17.94 -18.05 -5.89
C ALA A 432 19.34 -18.08 -6.53
N TYR A 433 20.22 -17.17 -6.13
CA TYR A 433 21.61 -17.14 -6.60
C TYR A 433 22.36 -18.42 -6.24
N LEU A 434 22.29 -18.86 -4.98
CA LEU A 434 22.94 -20.09 -4.53
C LEU A 434 22.39 -21.32 -5.29
N TYR A 435 21.07 -21.39 -5.46
CA TYR A 435 20.46 -22.46 -6.27
C TYR A 435 21.02 -22.49 -7.70
N MET A 436 21.10 -21.33 -8.36
CA MET A 436 21.63 -21.24 -9.72
C MET A 436 23.10 -21.65 -9.81
N VAL A 437 23.90 -21.32 -8.80
CA VAL A 437 25.34 -21.68 -8.74
C VAL A 437 25.53 -23.18 -8.48
N PHE A 438 24.78 -23.75 -7.53
CA PHE A 438 24.98 -25.15 -7.14
C PHE A 438 24.32 -26.16 -8.07
N THR A 439 23.20 -25.81 -8.71
CA THR A 439 22.49 -26.76 -9.59
C THR A 439 22.86 -26.60 -11.06
N SER A 440 23.45 -25.45 -11.45
CA SER A 440 23.85 -25.14 -12.84
C SER A 440 22.82 -25.62 -13.88
N PRO A 441 21.56 -25.18 -13.83
CA PRO A 441 20.48 -25.72 -14.65
C PRO A 441 20.80 -25.51 -16.14
N ALA A 442 20.43 -26.48 -16.98
CA ALA A 442 20.78 -26.50 -18.41
C ALA A 442 20.37 -25.22 -19.16
N TYR A 443 19.24 -24.59 -18.78
CA TYR A 443 18.77 -23.33 -19.35
C TYR A 443 19.68 -22.13 -19.00
N ASN A 444 20.54 -22.25 -18.01
CA ASN A 444 21.44 -21.20 -17.55
C ASN A 444 22.94 -21.59 -17.69
N SER A 445 23.26 -22.45 -18.61
CA SER A 445 24.65 -22.91 -18.85
C SER A 445 25.64 -21.76 -19.12
N THR A 446 25.18 -20.66 -19.70
CA THR A 446 25.95 -19.44 -19.96
C THR A 446 25.93 -18.41 -18.83
N GLY A 447 25.13 -18.63 -17.76
CA GLY A 447 24.96 -17.69 -16.66
C GLY A 447 24.07 -16.46 -16.96
N GLY A 448 23.61 -16.31 -18.20
CA GLY A 448 22.88 -15.12 -18.66
C GLY A 448 21.53 -14.89 -17.97
N TYR A 449 20.86 -15.93 -17.50
CA TYR A 449 19.58 -15.82 -16.81
C TYR A 449 19.68 -15.59 -15.30
N THR A 450 20.87 -15.75 -14.71
CA THR A 450 21.06 -15.56 -13.26
C THR A 450 20.57 -14.20 -12.76
N PRO A 451 20.90 -13.04 -13.38
CA PRO A 451 20.41 -11.75 -12.90
C PRO A 451 18.88 -11.63 -12.92
N VAL A 452 18.25 -12.17 -13.96
CA VAL A 452 16.79 -12.12 -14.14
C VAL A 452 16.10 -12.95 -13.07
N VAL A 453 16.54 -14.18 -12.84
CA VAL A 453 15.98 -15.09 -11.82
C VAL A 453 16.16 -14.51 -10.42
N VAL A 454 17.33 -13.95 -10.12
CA VAL A 454 17.63 -13.31 -8.83
C VAL A 454 16.74 -12.07 -8.62
N ALA A 455 16.52 -11.26 -9.66
CA ALA A 455 15.62 -10.11 -9.59
C ALA A 455 14.17 -10.53 -9.33
N PHE A 456 13.67 -11.57 -10.00
CA PHE A 456 12.32 -12.10 -9.72
C PHE A 456 12.21 -12.66 -8.31
N ALA A 457 13.21 -13.38 -7.82
CA ALA A 457 13.24 -13.88 -6.45
C ALA A 457 13.19 -12.75 -5.42
N PHE A 458 13.94 -11.68 -5.67
CA PHE A 458 13.90 -10.46 -4.86
C PHE A 458 12.49 -9.85 -4.82
N LEU A 459 11.86 -9.67 -5.98
CA LEU A 459 10.50 -9.11 -6.07
C LEU A 459 9.46 -9.98 -5.37
N ILE A 460 9.57 -11.31 -5.50
CA ILE A 460 8.68 -12.25 -4.80
C ILE A 460 8.82 -12.09 -3.29
N GLY A 461 10.06 -12.09 -2.77
CA GLY A 461 10.33 -11.91 -1.35
C GLY A 461 9.79 -10.59 -0.80
N LEU A 462 10.04 -9.49 -1.53
CA LEU A 462 9.54 -8.16 -1.20
C LEU A 462 8.02 -8.13 -1.12
N GLN A 463 7.35 -8.66 -2.13
CA GLN A 463 5.91 -8.62 -2.25
C GLN A 463 5.22 -9.49 -1.19
N ILE A 464 5.72 -10.69 -0.94
CA ILE A 464 5.16 -11.58 0.08
C ILE A 464 5.30 -10.97 1.48
N CYS A 465 6.45 -10.36 1.80
CA CYS A 465 6.61 -9.71 3.09
C CYS A 465 5.68 -8.50 3.24
N ASN A 466 5.51 -7.68 2.21
CA ASN A 466 4.56 -6.57 2.21
C ASN A 466 3.12 -7.05 2.44
N ILE A 467 2.69 -8.15 1.81
CA ILE A 467 1.38 -8.74 2.03
C ILE A 467 1.20 -9.15 3.50
N VAL A 468 2.19 -9.82 4.06
CA VAL A 468 2.16 -10.33 5.44
C VAL A 468 2.16 -9.19 6.46
N THR A 469 2.80 -8.05 6.17
CA THR A 469 2.86 -6.88 7.06
C THR A 469 1.72 -5.87 6.87
N THR A 470 0.95 -5.97 5.79
CA THR A 470 -0.20 -5.07 5.50
C THR A 470 -1.18 -4.96 6.66
N PRO A 471 -1.57 -6.03 7.38
CA PRO A 471 -2.47 -5.90 8.52
C PRO A 471 -1.98 -4.98 9.62
N LEU A 472 -0.67 -4.94 9.85
CA LEU A 472 -0.07 -4.09 10.87
C LEU A 472 -0.09 -2.62 10.44
N SER A 473 0.36 -2.33 9.22
CA SER A 473 0.37 -0.95 8.72
C SER A 473 -1.03 -0.37 8.61
N SER A 474 -1.99 -1.11 8.04
CA SER A 474 -3.38 -0.67 7.93
C SER A 474 -4.04 -0.47 9.29
N GLY A 475 -3.71 -1.34 10.26
CA GLY A 475 -4.22 -1.24 11.62
C GLY A 475 -3.73 0.03 12.32
N ILE A 476 -2.45 0.35 12.20
CA ILE A 476 -1.86 1.55 12.81
C ILE A 476 -2.42 2.83 12.18
N ASP A 477 -2.56 2.85 10.86
CA ASP A 477 -3.18 3.98 10.16
C ASP A 477 -4.62 4.21 10.66
N THR A 478 -5.35 3.13 10.90
CA THR A 478 -6.72 3.19 11.44
C THR A 478 -6.75 3.69 12.88
N ILE A 479 -5.83 3.25 13.72
CA ILE A 479 -5.72 3.72 15.11
C ILE A 479 -5.43 5.22 15.12
N PHE A 480 -4.55 5.72 14.27
CA PHE A 480 -4.26 7.16 14.17
C PHE A 480 -5.50 7.97 13.77
N VAL A 481 -6.22 7.53 12.74
CA VAL A 481 -7.45 8.19 12.29
C VAL A 481 -8.50 8.19 13.40
N ALA A 482 -8.72 7.04 14.04
CA ALA A 482 -9.71 6.90 15.09
C ALA A 482 -9.36 7.76 16.34
N THR A 483 -8.09 7.75 16.75
CA THR A 483 -7.62 8.55 17.89
C THR A 483 -7.70 10.05 17.61
N ALA A 484 -7.41 10.46 16.38
CA ALA A 484 -7.51 11.87 15.99
C ALA A 484 -8.93 12.39 15.93
N TRP A 485 -9.86 11.56 15.51
CA TRP A 485 -11.23 11.97 15.26
C TRP A 485 -12.14 11.78 16.48
N ASP A 486 -11.95 10.67 17.20
CA ASP A 486 -12.70 10.31 18.40
C ASP A 486 -11.77 9.98 19.59
N PRO A 487 -11.02 10.97 20.12
CA PRO A 487 -10.05 10.76 21.20
C PRO A 487 -10.71 10.31 22.52
N GLU A 488 -11.97 10.71 22.75
CA GLU A 488 -12.71 10.32 23.94
C GLU A 488 -12.88 8.80 24.09
N VAL A 489 -13.05 8.11 22.96
CA VAL A 489 -13.14 6.64 22.93
C VAL A 489 -11.83 6.00 23.39
N MET A 490 -10.68 6.56 22.98
CA MET A 490 -9.36 6.10 23.42
C MET A 490 -9.23 6.24 24.94
N MET A 491 -9.61 7.38 25.50
CA MET A 491 -9.52 7.65 26.94
C MET A 491 -10.45 6.75 27.76
N ARG A 492 -11.67 6.49 27.26
CA ARG A 492 -12.71 5.74 27.96
C ARG A 492 -12.53 4.22 27.85
N ASP A 493 -12.25 3.73 26.64
CA ASP A 493 -12.30 2.29 26.34
C ASP A 493 -10.91 1.64 26.24
N HIS A 494 -9.85 2.47 26.07
CA HIS A 494 -8.45 2.03 26.02
C HIS A 494 -7.53 2.85 26.95
N PRO A 495 -7.89 3.04 28.24
CA PRO A 495 -7.16 3.93 29.15
C PRO A 495 -5.68 3.52 29.33
N ASP A 496 -5.38 2.21 29.35
CA ASP A 496 -4.01 1.71 29.49
C ASP A 496 -3.14 2.09 28.28
N LEU A 497 -3.71 2.04 27.09
CA LEU A 497 -3.00 2.46 25.88
C LEU A 497 -2.78 3.97 25.88
N TYR A 498 -3.80 4.74 26.24
CA TYR A 498 -3.74 6.20 26.34
C TYR A 498 -2.65 6.65 27.32
N GLN A 499 -2.62 6.08 28.53
CA GLN A 499 -1.59 6.38 29.54
C GLN A 499 -0.18 6.04 29.05
N ARG A 500 -0.01 4.89 28.40
CA ARG A 500 1.28 4.53 27.81
C ARG A 500 1.70 5.46 26.67
N MET A 501 0.75 5.91 25.85
CA MET A 501 1.02 6.89 24.79
C MET A 501 1.51 8.21 25.38
N ILE A 502 0.86 8.76 26.41
CA ILE A 502 1.28 9.99 27.07
C ILE A 502 2.65 9.84 27.72
N HIS A 503 2.92 8.72 28.38
CA HIS A 503 4.19 8.48 29.02
C HIS A 503 5.36 8.45 28.02
N VAL A 504 5.14 7.86 26.84
CA VAL A 504 6.17 7.72 25.79
C VAL A 504 6.29 9.00 24.96
N TYR A 505 5.20 9.72 24.74
CA TYR A 505 5.15 10.94 23.93
C TYR A 505 4.16 11.94 24.54
N PRO A 506 4.61 12.79 25.49
CA PRO A 506 3.73 13.73 26.20
C PRO A 506 2.97 14.72 25.30
N HIS A 507 3.54 15.06 24.12
CA HIS A 507 2.87 15.91 23.13
C HIS A 507 1.59 15.30 22.53
N VAL A 508 1.32 14.00 22.76
CA VAL A 508 0.05 13.35 22.39
C VAL A 508 -1.13 14.09 22.98
N GLN A 509 -1.03 14.60 24.22
CA GLN A 509 -2.11 15.37 24.84
C GLN A 509 -2.45 16.62 24.05
N GLN A 510 -1.44 17.34 23.55
CA GLN A 510 -1.66 18.56 22.76
C GLN A 510 -2.30 18.20 21.40
N ALA A 511 -1.87 17.12 20.76
CA ALA A 511 -2.41 16.66 19.49
C ALA A 511 -3.85 16.10 19.58
N ILE A 512 -4.23 15.55 20.74
CA ILE A 512 -5.57 14.97 20.97
C ILE A 512 -6.58 16.04 21.42
N HIS A 513 -6.13 17.11 22.09
CA HIS A 513 -6.99 18.16 22.63
C HIS A 513 -6.98 19.46 21.79
N ALA A 514 -6.21 19.52 20.70
CA ALA A 514 -6.23 20.62 19.72
C ALA A 514 -7.38 20.44 18.73
#